data_27e317b0a7078cfbf9306728059ba833
#
_entry.id   27e317b0a7078cfbf9306728059ba833
#
_cell.length_a   1.000
_cell.length_b   1.000
_cell.length_c   1.000
_cell.angle_alpha   90.00
_cell.angle_beta   90.00
_cell.angle_gamma   90.00
#
_symmetry.space_group_name_H-M   'P 1'
#
loop_
_entity.id
_entity.type
_entity.pdbx_description
1 polymer ?
#
loop_
_entity_poly.entity_id
_entity_poly.type
_entity_poly.pdbx_seq_one_letter_code
_entity_poly.pdbx_strand_id
1 'polypeptide(L)'
;MSSPTFNSPTLYIVTGPTGVGKTAYTIGLAQRWQVPIISADSRQFYREMRIGTAYPTEEELSAAQHFFVGMLSIQDYYNVYMYEQDVLKLLKELFQKYPVVIMTGGSPQYLDAVCHGVDEMPDPDPNTRQFVINLFQNNGVEALHAQLQLLDPEYAATVNPNDSKRMMRALEVSLQTGKPYSEHLHKKQVTRDFNIEKYYLNRPREELFDRINRRVDKMMADGLLEEARSLLPYRHLNPLNTVGYKELFDYFDGKCTLEQAVTDIKTHTRRYAKRQLTWFKREYEEVMIFSE
;
A
#
# COMPACT_ATOMS: atom_id res chain seq x y z
N MET A 1 27.42 -17.50 -0.09
CA MET A 1 26.38 -18.43 -0.55
C MET A 1 26.15 -18.19 -2.03
N SER A 2 26.15 -19.25 -2.87
CA SER A 2 25.85 -19.15 -4.30
C SER A 2 24.44 -18.59 -4.53
N SER A 3 24.26 -17.88 -5.67
CA SER A 3 22.91 -17.44 -6.05
C SER A 3 22.00 -18.65 -6.21
N PRO A 4 20.74 -18.59 -5.75
CA PRO A 4 19.81 -19.69 -5.96
C PRO A 4 19.60 -19.92 -7.46
N THR A 5 19.45 -21.16 -7.87
CA THR A 5 19.15 -21.49 -9.27
C THR A 5 17.64 -21.54 -9.44
N PHE A 6 17.09 -20.62 -10.21
CA PHE A 6 15.67 -20.61 -10.55
C PHE A 6 15.47 -21.35 -11.88
N ASN A 7 14.73 -22.46 -11.87
CA ASN A 7 14.50 -23.32 -13.04
C ASN A 7 13.37 -22.80 -13.94
N SER A 8 12.61 -21.82 -13.49
CA SER A 8 11.50 -21.18 -14.19
C SER A 8 11.37 -19.72 -13.75
N PRO A 9 10.70 -18.85 -14.53
CA PRO A 9 10.44 -17.47 -14.15
C PRO A 9 9.83 -17.40 -12.76
N THR A 10 10.45 -16.61 -11.86
CA THR A 10 10.05 -16.54 -10.46
C THR A 10 9.93 -15.09 -9.99
N LEU A 11 8.77 -14.74 -9.46
CA LEU A 11 8.56 -13.50 -8.72
C LEU A 11 8.89 -13.74 -7.24
N TYR A 12 10.01 -13.16 -6.78
CA TYR A 12 10.48 -13.30 -5.40
C TYR A 12 10.01 -12.11 -4.57
N ILE A 13 8.99 -12.31 -3.75
CA ILE A 13 8.36 -11.24 -2.97
C ILE A 13 9.00 -11.17 -1.59
N VAL A 14 9.57 -10.00 -1.26
CA VAL A 14 10.08 -9.68 0.07
C VAL A 14 9.29 -8.50 0.63
N THR A 15 8.44 -8.78 1.60
CA THR A 15 7.62 -7.77 2.25
C THR A 15 7.92 -7.66 3.75
N GLY A 16 7.08 -6.96 4.50
CA GLY A 16 7.20 -6.81 5.95
C GLY A 16 6.70 -5.45 6.42
N PRO A 17 6.64 -5.22 7.73
CA PRO A 17 6.13 -3.98 8.29
C PRO A 17 7.03 -2.80 7.93
N THR A 18 6.44 -1.60 7.96
CA THR A 18 7.24 -0.38 7.84
C THR A 18 8.29 -0.33 8.96
N GLY A 19 9.50 0.15 8.65
CA GLY A 19 10.63 0.22 9.60
C GLY A 19 11.44 -1.07 9.76
N VAL A 20 11.03 -2.20 9.16
CA VAL A 20 11.73 -3.49 9.32
C VAL A 20 13.09 -3.55 8.61
N GLY A 21 13.31 -2.79 7.54
CA GLY A 21 14.56 -2.78 6.76
C GLY A 21 14.46 -3.45 5.39
N LYS A 22 13.26 -3.49 4.80
CA LYS A 22 13.02 -4.10 3.47
C LYS A 22 13.98 -3.58 2.40
N THR A 23 14.11 -2.25 2.28
CA THR A 23 14.89 -1.60 1.21
C THR A 23 16.33 -2.10 1.19
N ALA A 24 17.03 -2.02 2.32
CA ALA A 24 18.42 -2.48 2.41
C ALA A 24 18.54 -3.99 2.10
N TYR A 25 17.62 -4.80 2.62
CA TYR A 25 17.62 -6.25 2.38
C TYR A 25 17.42 -6.58 0.89
N THR A 26 16.43 -5.96 0.24
CA THR A 26 16.11 -6.23 -1.16
C THR A 26 17.15 -5.68 -2.12
N ILE A 27 17.77 -4.55 -1.82
CA ILE A 27 18.92 -4.03 -2.58
C ILE A 27 20.10 -5.02 -2.49
N GLY A 28 20.44 -5.53 -1.31
CA GLY A 28 21.48 -6.53 -1.14
C GLY A 28 21.22 -7.81 -1.95
N LEU A 29 19.96 -8.26 -2.02
CA LEU A 29 19.58 -9.39 -2.88
C LEU A 29 19.69 -9.03 -4.36
N ALA A 30 19.17 -7.86 -4.77
CA ALA A 30 19.19 -7.40 -6.15
C ALA A 30 20.61 -7.27 -6.71
N GLN A 31 21.53 -6.72 -5.93
CA GLN A 31 22.94 -6.63 -6.30
C GLN A 31 23.59 -8.01 -6.43
N ARG A 32 23.32 -8.92 -5.49
CA ARG A 32 23.87 -10.28 -5.51
C ARG A 32 23.38 -11.09 -6.71
N TRP A 33 22.08 -10.97 -7.03
CA TRP A 33 21.45 -11.73 -8.12
C TRP A 33 21.49 -10.99 -9.46
N GLN A 34 21.88 -9.72 -9.45
CA GLN A 34 21.89 -8.81 -10.62
C GLN A 34 20.51 -8.71 -11.29
N VAL A 35 19.49 -8.49 -10.49
CA VAL A 35 18.09 -8.44 -10.91
C VAL A 35 17.41 -7.13 -10.48
N PRO A 36 16.35 -6.72 -11.18
CA PRO A 36 15.62 -5.51 -10.82
C PRO A 36 14.66 -5.73 -9.64
N ILE A 37 14.21 -4.60 -9.09
CA ILE A 37 13.23 -4.51 -7.99
C ILE A 37 11.97 -3.82 -8.50
N ILE A 38 10.80 -4.41 -8.22
CA ILE A 38 9.47 -3.81 -8.42
C ILE A 38 8.95 -3.34 -7.05
N SER A 39 8.62 -2.05 -6.92
CA SER A 39 8.00 -1.54 -5.70
C SER A 39 6.49 -1.82 -5.66
N ALA A 40 6.02 -2.38 -4.55
CA ALA A 40 4.61 -2.54 -4.19
C ALA A 40 4.26 -1.68 -2.96
N ASP A 41 4.85 -0.50 -2.84
CA ASP A 41 4.48 0.50 -1.85
C ASP A 41 3.66 1.60 -2.52
N SER A 42 2.34 1.57 -2.32
CA SER A 42 1.38 2.45 -2.99
C SER A 42 1.58 3.94 -2.68
N ARG A 43 2.40 4.30 -1.71
CA ARG A 43 2.70 5.70 -1.38
C ARG A 43 4.01 6.17 -2.00
N GLN A 44 4.93 5.28 -2.27
CA GLN A 44 6.19 5.59 -2.98
C GLN A 44 6.02 5.74 -4.49
N PHE A 45 4.82 5.52 -5.05
CA PHE A 45 4.53 5.81 -6.45
C PHE A 45 4.61 7.31 -6.76
N TYR A 46 4.35 8.17 -5.77
CA TYR A 46 4.17 9.61 -5.93
C TYR A 46 5.46 10.38 -5.67
N ARG A 47 5.89 11.16 -6.68
CA ARG A 47 7.17 11.90 -6.66
C ARG A 47 7.21 13.05 -5.66
N GLU A 48 6.06 13.55 -5.24
CA GLU A 48 5.93 14.67 -4.29
C GLU A 48 5.96 14.21 -2.81
N MET A 49 5.84 12.91 -2.56
CA MET A 49 5.73 12.34 -1.21
C MET A 49 7.00 11.59 -0.81
N ARG A 50 8.14 12.28 -0.76
CA ARG A 50 9.45 11.62 -0.58
C ARG A 50 9.77 11.29 0.86
N ILE A 51 9.66 12.29 1.76
CA ILE A 51 10.07 12.13 3.16
C ILE A 51 9.05 11.29 3.91
N GLY A 52 7.77 11.66 3.86
CA GLY A 52 6.70 10.98 4.60
C GLY A 52 6.46 9.53 4.20
N THR A 53 6.90 9.11 3.04
CA THR A 53 6.81 7.71 2.58
C THR A 53 8.11 6.92 2.76
N ALA A 54 9.17 7.58 3.24
CA ALA A 54 10.54 7.07 3.21
C ALA A 54 10.90 6.51 1.82
N TYR A 55 10.72 7.35 0.85
CA TYR A 55 11.12 7.11 -0.52
C TYR A 55 12.60 6.70 -0.58
N PRO A 56 13.00 5.77 -1.45
CA PRO A 56 14.40 5.38 -1.58
C PRO A 56 15.30 6.57 -1.90
N THR A 57 16.47 6.61 -1.27
CA THR A 57 17.47 7.65 -1.56
C THR A 57 18.06 7.49 -2.95
N GLU A 58 18.72 8.53 -3.47
CA GLU A 58 19.41 8.46 -4.78
C GLU A 58 20.51 7.37 -4.78
N GLU A 59 21.16 7.13 -3.63
CA GLU A 59 22.12 6.05 -3.44
C GLU A 59 21.45 4.68 -3.54
N GLU A 60 20.31 4.50 -2.90
CA GLU A 60 19.52 3.28 -2.95
C GLU A 60 18.97 3.01 -4.35
N LEU A 61 18.50 4.04 -5.06
CA LEU A 61 18.04 3.93 -6.45
C LEU A 61 19.17 3.60 -7.42
N SER A 62 20.36 4.12 -7.16
CA SER A 62 21.55 3.84 -7.98
C SER A 62 22.12 2.43 -7.74
N ALA A 63 21.88 1.87 -6.56
CA ALA A 63 22.41 0.56 -6.16
C ALA A 63 21.71 -0.62 -6.85
N ALA A 64 20.45 -0.45 -7.29
CA ALA A 64 19.68 -1.44 -8.04
C ALA A 64 18.63 -0.75 -8.92
N GLN A 65 18.26 -1.38 -10.03
CA GLN A 65 17.18 -0.88 -10.88
C GLN A 65 15.84 -1.05 -10.18
N HIS A 66 15.11 0.08 -9.99
CA HIS A 66 13.79 0.10 -9.37
C HIS A 66 12.71 0.49 -10.37
N PHE A 67 11.55 -0.18 -10.25
CA PHE A 67 10.34 0.16 -10.99
C PHE A 67 9.21 0.52 -10.03
N PHE A 68 8.27 1.33 -10.47
CA PHE A 68 7.12 1.81 -9.70
C PHE A 68 7.51 2.66 -8.47
N VAL A 69 8.52 3.50 -8.65
CA VAL A 69 8.96 4.47 -7.64
C VAL A 69 8.95 5.86 -8.28
N GLY A 70 8.22 6.81 -7.70
CA GLY A 70 8.12 8.20 -8.17
C GLY A 70 7.56 8.40 -9.58
N MET A 71 6.83 7.44 -10.09
CA MET A 71 6.32 7.45 -11.46
C MET A 71 5.08 8.34 -11.66
N LEU A 72 4.36 8.66 -10.58
CA LEU A 72 3.10 9.39 -10.59
C LEU A 72 3.23 10.75 -9.90
N SER A 73 2.33 11.69 -10.27
CA SER A 73 1.98 12.84 -9.45
C SER A 73 0.86 12.45 -8.49
N ILE A 74 0.78 13.15 -7.33
CA ILE A 74 -0.36 13.00 -6.41
C ILE A 74 -1.72 13.31 -7.04
N GLN A 75 -1.74 13.98 -8.19
CA GLN A 75 -2.94 14.32 -8.95
C GLN A 75 -3.33 13.22 -9.96
N ASP A 76 -2.43 12.27 -10.23
CA ASP A 76 -2.71 11.20 -11.16
C ASP A 76 -3.66 10.18 -10.52
N TYR A 77 -4.64 9.74 -11.30
CA TYR A 77 -5.50 8.63 -10.89
C TYR A 77 -4.77 7.30 -11.15
N TYR A 78 -4.63 6.50 -10.11
CA TYR A 78 -4.02 5.18 -10.20
C TYR A 78 -4.61 4.25 -9.15
N ASN A 79 -5.06 3.08 -9.58
CA ASN A 79 -5.70 2.10 -8.72
C ASN A 79 -4.96 0.77 -8.73
N VAL A 80 -5.40 -0.16 -7.88
CA VAL A 80 -4.75 -1.47 -7.72
C VAL A 80 -4.87 -2.34 -8.98
N TYR A 81 -5.94 -2.22 -9.76
CA TYR A 81 -6.12 -2.94 -11.01
C TYR A 81 -5.12 -2.44 -12.08
N MET A 82 -4.99 -1.13 -12.25
CA MET A 82 -3.99 -0.54 -13.15
C MET A 82 -2.58 -1.00 -12.78
N TYR A 83 -2.24 -1.01 -11.48
CA TYR A 83 -0.95 -1.50 -11.01
C TYR A 83 -0.73 -2.97 -11.38
N GLU A 84 -1.71 -3.84 -11.15
CA GLU A 84 -1.62 -5.25 -11.55
C GLU A 84 -1.31 -5.38 -13.03
N GLN A 85 -2.07 -4.70 -13.90
CA GLN A 85 -1.89 -4.77 -15.35
C GLN A 85 -0.48 -4.30 -15.76
N ASP A 86 -0.04 -3.15 -15.21
CA ASP A 86 1.28 -2.59 -15.53
C ASP A 86 2.41 -3.51 -15.04
N VAL A 87 2.30 -4.08 -13.83
CA VAL A 87 3.29 -5.02 -13.29
C VAL A 87 3.35 -6.30 -14.11
N LEU A 88 2.21 -6.88 -14.49
CA LEU A 88 2.19 -8.10 -15.30
C LEU A 88 2.80 -7.87 -16.68
N LYS A 89 2.52 -6.73 -17.29
CA LYS A 89 3.16 -6.33 -18.54
C LYS A 89 4.68 -6.21 -18.39
N LEU A 90 5.15 -5.53 -17.35
CA LEU A 90 6.58 -5.39 -17.06
C LEU A 90 7.24 -6.75 -16.75
N LEU A 91 6.61 -7.60 -15.95
CA LEU A 91 7.13 -8.94 -15.63
C LEU A 91 7.33 -9.79 -16.89
N LYS A 92 6.42 -9.72 -17.86
CA LYS A 92 6.55 -10.43 -19.14
C LYS A 92 7.81 -10.01 -19.90
N GLU A 93 8.19 -8.73 -19.83
CA GLU A 93 9.42 -8.22 -20.45
C GLU A 93 10.67 -8.60 -19.63
N LEU A 94 10.60 -8.49 -18.30
CA LEU A 94 11.73 -8.78 -17.42
C LEU A 94 12.09 -10.27 -17.41
N PHE A 95 11.14 -11.17 -17.43
CA PHE A 95 11.38 -12.61 -17.43
C PHE A 95 12.02 -13.12 -18.73
N GLN A 96 12.08 -12.31 -19.79
CA GLN A 96 12.89 -12.60 -20.97
C GLN A 96 14.40 -12.43 -20.71
N LYS A 97 14.76 -11.67 -19.66
CA LYS A 97 16.16 -11.31 -19.35
C LYS A 97 16.64 -11.86 -18.01
N TYR A 98 15.72 -12.05 -17.08
CA TYR A 98 16.02 -12.42 -15.69
C TYR A 98 15.21 -13.65 -15.28
N PRO A 99 15.83 -14.70 -14.72
CA PRO A 99 15.11 -15.86 -14.22
C PRO A 99 14.29 -15.57 -12.95
N VAL A 100 14.65 -14.46 -12.27
CA VAL A 100 13.94 -13.98 -11.06
C VAL A 100 13.82 -12.47 -11.09
N VAL A 101 12.72 -11.96 -10.56
CA VAL A 101 12.48 -10.52 -10.33
C VAL A 101 12.07 -10.35 -8.87
N ILE A 102 12.64 -9.37 -8.19
CA ILE A 102 12.31 -9.07 -6.80
C ILE A 102 11.12 -8.10 -6.79
N MET A 103 10.10 -8.40 -5.95
CA MET A 103 9.06 -7.45 -5.62
C MET A 103 9.12 -7.12 -4.13
N THR A 104 9.06 -5.83 -3.78
CA THR A 104 9.10 -5.39 -2.40
C THR A 104 8.10 -4.27 -2.12
N GLY A 105 7.56 -4.24 -0.93
CA GLY A 105 6.64 -3.18 -0.52
C GLY A 105 5.89 -3.50 0.77
N GLY A 106 5.14 -2.51 1.23
CA GLY A 106 4.34 -2.62 2.45
C GLY A 106 2.84 -2.58 2.21
N SER A 107 2.37 -2.61 0.96
CA SER A 107 0.95 -2.47 0.60
C SER A 107 0.34 -3.83 0.25
N PRO A 108 -0.30 -4.54 1.21
CA PRO A 108 -0.78 -5.92 1.01
C PRO A 108 -1.70 -6.06 -0.21
N GLN A 109 -2.63 -5.13 -0.39
CA GLN A 109 -3.58 -5.16 -1.50
C GLN A 109 -2.90 -5.15 -2.88
N TYR A 110 -1.78 -4.44 -3.01
CA TYR A 110 -1.02 -4.36 -4.26
C TYR A 110 -0.21 -5.64 -4.52
N LEU A 111 0.33 -6.24 -3.46
CA LEU A 111 0.98 -7.55 -3.54
C LEU A 111 -0.02 -8.65 -3.92
N ASP A 112 -1.18 -8.67 -3.25
CA ASP A 112 -2.24 -9.64 -3.53
C ASP A 112 -2.77 -9.53 -4.96
N ALA A 113 -2.96 -8.32 -5.49
CA ALA A 113 -3.40 -8.13 -6.85
C ALA A 113 -2.46 -8.80 -7.86
N VAL A 114 -1.15 -8.64 -7.68
CA VAL A 114 -0.18 -9.32 -8.55
C VAL A 114 -0.18 -10.83 -8.36
N CYS A 115 -0.37 -11.32 -7.13
CA CYS A 115 -0.38 -12.77 -6.85
C CYS A 115 -1.66 -13.47 -7.32
N HIS A 116 -2.82 -12.89 -6.99
CA HIS A 116 -4.12 -13.56 -7.05
C HIS A 116 -5.07 -12.92 -8.05
N GLY A 117 -4.73 -11.76 -8.61
CA GLY A 117 -5.63 -10.96 -9.43
C GLY A 117 -6.53 -10.05 -8.60
N VAL A 118 -7.07 -9.04 -9.25
CA VAL A 118 -8.09 -8.17 -8.69
C VAL A 118 -9.19 -7.94 -9.74
N ASP A 119 -10.43 -7.91 -9.27
CA ASP A 119 -11.56 -7.65 -10.16
C ASP A 119 -11.50 -6.20 -10.65
N GLU A 120 -11.73 -6.01 -11.95
CA GLU A 120 -11.89 -4.69 -12.53
C GLU A 120 -13.17 -4.04 -12.00
N MET A 121 -13.02 -2.86 -11.45
CA MET A 121 -14.14 -2.08 -10.94
C MET A 121 -14.21 -0.74 -11.67
N PRO A 122 -15.41 -0.22 -11.94
CA PRO A 122 -15.54 1.08 -12.58
C PRO A 122 -14.84 2.17 -11.77
N ASP A 123 -14.28 3.14 -12.45
CA ASP A 123 -13.69 4.29 -11.82
C ASP A 123 -14.76 5.08 -11.04
N PRO A 124 -14.44 5.61 -9.86
CA PRO A 124 -15.41 6.33 -9.06
C PRO A 124 -15.97 7.55 -9.78
N ASP A 125 -17.28 7.59 -10.01
CA ASP A 125 -17.97 8.82 -10.45
C ASP A 125 -17.96 9.85 -9.30
N PRO A 126 -17.51 11.10 -9.54
CA PRO A 126 -17.41 12.11 -8.49
C PRO A 126 -18.74 12.43 -7.80
N ASN A 127 -19.85 12.45 -8.53
CA ASN A 127 -21.17 12.77 -7.98
C ASN A 127 -21.67 11.61 -7.09
N THR A 128 -21.58 10.37 -7.58
CA THR A 128 -21.94 9.18 -6.82
C THR A 128 -21.09 9.06 -5.55
N ARG A 129 -19.79 9.31 -5.68
CA ARG A 129 -18.88 9.30 -4.54
C ARG A 129 -19.24 10.36 -3.51
N GLN A 130 -19.55 11.60 -3.94
CA GLN A 130 -19.95 12.66 -3.03
C GLN A 130 -21.28 12.34 -2.34
N PHE A 131 -22.22 11.75 -3.06
CA PHE A 131 -23.49 11.30 -2.48
C PHE A 131 -23.26 10.28 -1.35
N VAL A 132 -22.44 9.26 -1.59
CA VAL A 132 -22.13 8.22 -0.60
C VAL A 132 -21.37 8.79 0.60
N ILE A 133 -20.43 9.72 0.39
CA ILE A 133 -19.75 10.45 1.46
C ILE A 133 -20.74 11.23 2.32
N ASN A 134 -21.64 11.99 1.70
CA ASN A 134 -22.67 12.77 2.40
C ASN A 134 -23.63 11.86 3.20
N LEU A 135 -24.01 10.72 2.62
CA LEU A 135 -24.83 9.72 3.32
C LEU A 135 -24.15 9.25 4.61
N PHE A 136 -22.86 8.92 4.53
CA PHE A 136 -22.10 8.51 5.72
C PHE A 136 -21.93 9.62 6.74
N GLN A 137 -21.58 10.84 6.29
CA GLN A 137 -21.36 11.97 7.20
C GLN A 137 -22.62 12.41 7.96
N ASN A 138 -23.77 12.37 7.30
CA ASN A 138 -25.03 12.84 7.86
C ASN A 138 -25.78 11.75 8.67
N ASN A 139 -25.64 10.48 8.27
CA ASN A 139 -26.49 9.41 8.79
C ASN A 139 -25.72 8.23 9.40
N GLY A 140 -24.39 8.27 9.39
CA GLY A 140 -23.56 7.24 10.00
C GLY A 140 -23.41 5.95 9.20
N VAL A 141 -22.80 4.96 9.84
CA VAL A 141 -22.47 3.67 9.23
C VAL A 141 -23.71 2.80 9.02
N GLU A 142 -24.70 2.93 9.87
CA GLU A 142 -25.97 2.21 9.81
C GLU A 142 -26.75 2.54 8.53
N ALA A 143 -26.73 3.79 8.10
CA ALA A 143 -27.36 4.20 6.85
C ALA A 143 -26.66 3.62 5.62
N LEU A 144 -25.33 3.52 5.62
CA LEU A 144 -24.61 2.82 4.58
C LEU A 144 -25.03 1.35 4.49
N HIS A 145 -25.10 0.68 5.64
CA HIS A 145 -25.48 -0.73 5.70
C HIS A 145 -26.92 -0.95 5.24
N ALA A 146 -27.86 -0.11 5.68
CA ALA A 146 -29.26 -0.18 5.26
C ALA A 146 -29.41 0.03 3.74
N GLN A 147 -28.70 1.01 3.17
CA GLN A 147 -28.70 1.25 1.73
C GLN A 147 -28.09 0.08 0.96
N LEU A 148 -27.01 -0.51 1.51
CA LEU A 148 -26.36 -1.68 0.90
C LEU A 148 -27.28 -2.92 0.94
N GLN A 149 -28.04 -3.12 2.01
CA GLN A 149 -29.03 -4.20 2.09
C GLN A 149 -30.09 -4.13 0.99
N LEU A 150 -30.43 -2.93 0.54
CA LEU A 150 -31.38 -2.73 -0.57
C LEU A 150 -30.78 -3.00 -1.94
N LEU A 151 -29.51 -2.61 -2.15
CA LEU A 151 -28.85 -2.70 -3.45
C LEU A 151 -28.10 -4.01 -3.67
N ASP A 152 -27.55 -4.59 -2.60
CA ASP A 152 -26.76 -5.83 -2.63
C ASP A 152 -26.91 -6.59 -1.29
N PRO A 153 -28.01 -7.30 -1.06
CA PRO A 153 -28.24 -8.07 0.16
C PRO A 153 -27.15 -9.14 0.43
N GLU A 154 -26.60 -9.74 -0.63
CA GLU A 154 -25.56 -10.77 -0.52
C GLU A 154 -24.28 -10.18 0.09
N TYR A 155 -23.81 -9.06 -0.44
CA TYR A 155 -22.62 -8.41 0.09
C TYR A 155 -22.85 -7.79 1.47
N ALA A 156 -24.02 -7.21 1.69
CA ALA A 156 -24.40 -6.65 3.00
C ALA A 156 -24.34 -7.69 4.13
N ALA A 157 -24.72 -8.95 3.85
CA ALA A 157 -24.65 -10.03 4.82
C ALA A 157 -23.21 -10.47 5.18
N THR A 158 -22.24 -10.18 4.33
CA THR A 158 -20.84 -10.65 4.48
C THR A 158 -19.87 -9.55 4.90
N VAL A 159 -20.15 -8.30 4.56
CA VAL A 159 -19.28 -7.17 4.90
C VAL A 159 -19.32 -6.88 6.40
N ASN A 160 -18.15 -6.54 6.96
CA ASN A 160 -18.13 -6.08 8.36
C ASN A 160 -18.95 -4.79 8.50
N PRO A 161 -19.98 -4.75 9.37
CA PRO A 161 -20.86 -3.58 9.51
C PRO A 161 -20.16 -2.32 10.03
N ASN A 162 -18.93 -2.44 10.56
CA ASN A 162 -18.10 -1.31 10.97
C ASN A 162 -17.10 -0.86 9.89
N ASP A 163 -17.03 -1.54 8.75
CA ASP A 163 -16.12 -1.17 7.65
C ASP A 163 -16.81 -0.22 6.68
N SER A 164 -16.95 1.04 7.09
CA SER A 164 -17.57 2.10 6.28
C SER A 164 -16.91 2.24 4.91
N LYS A 165 -15.59 2.04 4.80
CA LYS A 165 -14.87 2.21 3.52
C LYS A 165 -15.27 1.15 2.50
N ARG A 166 -15.40 -0.10 2.91
CA ARG A 166 -15.86 -1.18 2.03
C ARG A 166 -17.32 -1.02 1.64
N MET A 167 -18.17 -0.64 2.60
CA MET A 167 -19.56 -0.37 2.29
C MET A 167 -19.74 0.82 1.35
N MET A 168 -19.01 1.92 1.57
CA MET A 168 -19.02 3.07 0.66
C MET A 168 -18.60 2.66 -0.75
N ARG A 169 -17.52 1.86 -0.88
CA ARG A 169 -17.09 1.41 -2.20
C ARG A 169 -18.10 0.49 -2.88
N ALA A 170 -18.71 -0.40 -2.16
CA ALA A 170 -19.76 -1.27 -2.70
C ALA A 170 -20.97 -0.46 -3.18
N LEU A 171 -21.40 0.54 -2.39
CA LEU A 171 -22.47 1.46 -2.77
C LEU A 171 -22.12 2.29 -4.00
N GLU A 172 -20.90 2.86 -4.07
CA GLU A 172 -20.41 3.60 -5.25
C GLU A 172 -20.57 2.75 -6.52
N VAL A 173 -20.05 1.50 -6.50
CA VAL A 173 -20.12 0.60 -7.65
C VAL A 173 -21.56 0.24 -7.98
N SER A 174 -22.37 -0.15 -7.00
CA SER A 174 -23.77 -0.56 -7.24
C SER A 174 -24.61 0.58 -7.78
N LEU A 175 -24.48 1.80 -7.24
CA LEU A 175 -25.20 2.97 -7.72
C LEU A 175 -24.79 3.39 -9.13
N GLN A 176 -23.48 3.31 -9.42
CA GLN A 176 -22.92 3.74 -10.71
C GLN A 176 -23.25 2.75 -11.83
N THR A 177 -23.27 1.46 -11.54
CA THR A 177 -23.47 0.40 -12.54
C THR A 177 -24.93 -0.05 -12.64
N GLY A 178 -25.74 0.23 -11.62
CA GLY A 178 -27.10 -0.31 -11.50
C GLY A 178 -27.15 -1.82 -11.20
N LYS A 179 -26.00 -2.42 -10.80
CA LYS A 179 -25.88 -3.85 -10.47
C LYS A 179 -25.30 -4.04 -9.07
N PRO A 180 -25.66 -5.09 -8.34
CA PRO A 180 -25.04 -5.44 -7.07
C PRO A 180 -23.52 -5.50 -7.16
N TYR A 181 -22.82 -5.00 -6.12
CA TYR A 181 -21.36 -5.09 -6.05
C TYR A 181 -20.85 -6.55 -6.08
N SER A 182 -21.60 -7.45 -5.45
CA SER A 182 -21.32 -8.90 -5.44
C SER A 182 -21.23 -9.51 -6.84
N GLU A 183 -21.98 -9.01 -7.81
CA GLU A 183 -21.90 -9.46 -9.20
C GLU A 183 -20.59 -9.09 -9.90
N HIS A 184 -19.88 -8.08 -9.40
CA HIS A 184 -18.56 -7.68 -9.90
C HIS A 184 -17.41 -8.45 -9.23
N LEU A 185 -17.70 -9.19 -8.15
CA LEU A 185 -16.72 -10.00 -7.43
C LEU A 185 -16.64 -11.39 -8.07
N HIS A 186 -15.79 -11.55 -9.07
CA HIS A 186 -15.67 -12.82 -9.78
C HIS A 186 -14.90 -13.89 -9.02
N LYS A 187 -14.17 -13.54 -7.93
CA LYS A 187 -13.37 -14.45 -7.09
C LYS A 187 -12.51 -15.43 -7.91
N LYS A 188 -12.09 -15.03 -9.10
CA LYS A 188 -11.27 -15.89 -9.97
C LYS A 188 -9.92 -16.09 -9.32
N GLN A 189 -9.58 -17.32 -8.99
CA GLN A 189 -8.18 -17.67 -8.76
C GLN A 189 -7.47 -17.57 -10.12
N VAL A 190 -6.68 -16.53 -10.28
CA VAL A 190 -5.87 -16.34 -11.49
C VAL A 190 -4.60 -17.17 -11.35
N THR A 191 -4.37 -18.07 -12.30
CA THR A 191 -3.09 -18.78 -12.40
C THR A 191 -2.10 -17.87 -13.12
N ARG A 192 -0.93 -17.67 -12.53
CA ARG A 192 0.18 -16.94 -13.15
C ARG A 192 1.06 -17.92 -13.93
N ASP A 193 1.68 -17.44 -14.99
CA ASP A 193 2.63 -18.19 -15.84
C ASP A 193 4.07 -18.17 -15.29
N PHE A 194 4.24 -17.75 -14.03
CA PHE A 194 5.50 -17.70 -13.28
C PHE A 194 5.30 -18.19 -11.85
N ASN A 195 6.38 -18.65 -11.23
CA ASN A 195 6.35 -19.02 -9.82
C ASN A 195 6.34 -17.80 -8.92
N ILE A 196 5.73 -17.94 -7.75
CA ILE A 196 5.70 -16.89 -6.73
C ILE A 196 6.25 -17.45 -5.43
N GLU A 197 7.31 -16.83 -4.94
CA GLU A 197 7.85 -17.09 -3.60
C GLU A 197 7.57 -15.89 -2.71
N LYS A 198 7.03 -16.14 -1.51
CA LYS A 198 6.49 -15.10 -0.63
C LYS A 198 7.18 -15.11 0.74
N TYR A 199 7.93 -14.06 1.04
CA TYR A 199 8.62 -13.91 2.32
C TYR A 199 8.23 -12.57 2.98
N TYR A 200 8.10 -12.56 4.32
CA TYR A 200 8.02 -11.31 5.05
C TYR A 200 9.13 -11.21 6.09
N LEU A 201 9.77 -10.06 6.12
CA LEU A 201 10.78 -9.73 7.11
C LEU A 201 10.10 -9.35 8.43
N ASN A 202 10.66 -9.84 9.53
CA ASN A 202 10.21 -9.47 10.86
C ASN A 202 11.41 -9.19 11.79
N ARG A 203 11.13 -8.46 12.88
CA ARG A 203 12.09 -8.16 13.95
C ARG A 203 11.40 -8.31 15.30
N PRO A 204 12.16 -8.46 16.40
CA PRO A 204 11.60 -8.33 17.74
C PRO A 204 10.79 -7.04 17.87
N ARG A 205 9.61 -7.13 18.49
CA ARG A 205 8.63 -6.04 18.52
C ARG A 205 9.19 -4.73 19.06
N GLU A 206 9.99 -4.81 20.11
CA GLU A 206 10.60 -3.63 20.75
C GLU A 206 11.56 -2.93 19.80
N GLU A 207 12.41 -3.70 19.12
CA GLU A 207 13.33 -3.20 18.12
C GLU A 207 12.59 -2.53 16.94
N LEU A 208 11.55 -3.20 16.42
CA LEU A 208 10.75 -2.64 15.35
C LEU A 208 10.12 -1.29 15.75
N PHE A 209 9.60 -1.19 16.97
CA PHE A 209 8.95 0.02 17.45
C PHE A 209 9.95 1.15 17.70
N ASP A 210 11.13 0.84 18.20
CA ASP A 210 12.20 1.81 18.34
C ASP A 210 12.67 2.35 16.99
N ARG A 211 12.87 1.47 16.01
CA ARG A 211 13.21 1.85 14.62
C ARG A 211 12.13 2.73 14.00
N ILE A 212 10.86 2.43 14.20
CA ILE A 212 9.74 3.26 13.73
C ILE A 212 9.81 4.66 14.37
N ASN A 213 10.04 4.74 15.67
CA ASN A 213 10.11 6.03 16.38
C ASN A 213 11.28 6.89 15.85
N ARG A 214 12.48 6.30 15.80
CA ARG A 214 13.68 6.98 15.27
C ARG A 214 13.52 7.42 13.80
N ARG A 215 12.83 6.60 12.99
CA ARG A 215 12.53 6.96 11.60
C ARG A 215 11.63 8.19 11.51
N VAL A 216 10.60 8.29 12.36
CA VAL A 216 9.73 9.48 12.40
C VAL A 216 10.51 10.72 12.84
N ASP A 217 11.38 10.60 13.85
CA ASP A 217 12.24 11.71 14.29
C ASP A 217 13.17 12.17 13.15
N LYS A 218 13.76 11.20 12.42
CA LYS A 218 14.57 11.51 11.24
C LYS A 218 13.74 12.20 10.14
N MET A 219 12.55 11.72 9.83
CA MET A 219 11.67 12.36 8.84
C MET A 219 11.37 13.82 9.18
N MET A 220 11.13 14.11 10.46
CA MET A 220 10.91 15.50 10.93
C MET A 220 12.17 16.34 10.74
N ALA A 221 13.34 15.80 11.07
CA ALA A 221 14.63 16.48 10.87
C ALA A 221 14.97 16.68 9.38
N ASP A 222 14.56 15.76 8.53
CA ASP A 222 14.77 15.82 7.06
C ASP A 222 13.78 16.78 6.36
N GLY A 223 12.80 17.36 7.06
CA GLY A 223 11.88 18.38 6.51
C GLY A 223 10.46 17.87 6.21
N LEU A 224 9.97 16.82 6.89
CA LEU A 224 8.61 16.31 6.69
C LEU A 224 7.53 17.38 6.94
N LEU A 225 7.77 18.32 7.85
CA LEU A 225 6.82 19.40 8.14
C LEU A 225 6.63 20.31 6.93
N GLU A 226 7.72 20.68 6.26
CA GLU A 226 7.73 21.52 5.07
C GLU A 226 7.14 20.79 3.86
N GLU A 227 7.47 19.50 3.69
CA GLU A 227 6.86 18.65 2.66
C GLU A 227 5.34 18.61 2.85
N ALA A 228 4.86 18.30 4.06
CA ALA A 228 3.42 18.27 4.35
C ALA A 228 2.76 19.65 4.15
N ARG A 229 3.43 20.76 4.51
CA ARG A 229 2.91 22.11 4.30
C ARG A 229 2.75 22.44 2.81
N SER A 230 3.69 22.04 1.98
CA SER A 230 3.63 22.25 0.52
C SER A 230 2.47 21.46 -0.12
N LEU A 231 2.10 20.33 0.49
CA LEU A 231 1.04 19.44 0.02
C LEU A 231 -0.35 19.75 0.63
N LEU A 232 -0.43 20.68 1.57
CA LEU A 232 -1.67 21.04 2.26
C LEU A 232 -2.82 21.45 1.31
N PRO A 233 -2.60 22.20 0.21
CA PRO A 233 -3.67 22.51 -0.76
C PRO A 233 -4.30 21.26 -1.40
N TYR A 234 -3.58 20.16 -1.45
CA TYR A 234 -3.98 18.89 -2.05
C TYR A 234 -4.46 17.85 -1.05
N ARG A 235 -4.65 18.21 0.23
CA ARG A 235 -4.99 17.31 1.35
C ARG A 235 -6.21 16.41 1.11
N HIS A 236 -7.10 16.82 0.22
CA HIS A 236 -8.30 16.06 -0.16
C HIS A 236 -8.00 14.86 -1.08
N LEU A 237 -6.82 14.83 -1.70
CA LEU A 237 -6.43 13.74 -2.59
C LEU A 237 -6.12 12.45 -1.81
N ASN A 238 -6.51 11.32 -2.39
CA ASN A 238 -6.35 10.00 -1.76
C ASN A 238 -4.90 9.65 -1.37
N PRO A 239 -3.84 9.98 -2.13
CA PRO A 239 -2.47 9.71 -1.71
C PRO A 239 -2.12 10.31 -0.35
N LEU A 240 -2.62 11.49 -0.05
CA LEU A 240 -2.34 12.22 1.18
C LEU A 240 -3.17 11.76 2.39
N ASN A 241 -4.15 10.88 2.18
CA ASN A 241 -4.90 10.24 3.25
C ASN A 241 -4.08 9.09 3.89
N THR A 242 -2.91 9.41 4.41
CA THR A 242 -1.97 8.44 4.98
C THR A 242 -1.29 9.00 6.25
N VAL A 243 -0.70 8.10 7.05
CA VAL A 243 0.03 8.47 8.28
C VAL A 243 1.21 9.37 7.92
N GLY A 244 1.45 10.35 8.75
CA GLY A 244 2.44 11.39 8.57
C GLY A 244 1.80 12.70 8.11
N TYR A 245 1.10 12.67 6.99
CA TYR A 245 0.47 13.88 6.45
C TYR A 245 -0.82 14.26 7.20
N LYS A 246 -1.66 13.31 7.53
CA LYS A 246 -2.94 13.57 8.23
C LYS A 246 -2.73 14.25 9.57
N GLU A 247 -1.81 13.76 10.35
CA GLU A 247 -1.49 14.30 11.68
C GLU A 247 -0.90 15.71 11.57
N LEU A 248 -0.05 15.96 10.55
CA LEU A 248 0.49 17.30 10.31
C LEU A 248 -0.58 18.25 9.74
N PHE A 249 -1.55 17.77 8.96
CA PHE A 249 -2.68 18.59 8.53
C PHE A 249 -3.57 18.99 9.73
N ASP A 250 -3.78 18.09 10.70
CA ASP A 250 -4.50 18.41 11.93
C ASP A 250 -3.75 19.45 12.77
N TYR A 251 -2.40 19.40 12.81
CA TYR A 251 -1.59 20.45 13.39
C TYR A 251 -1.75 21.79 12.65
N PHE A 252 -1.72 21.81 11.32
CA PHE A 252 -1.92 23.03 10.54
C PHE A 252 -3.32 23.63 10.71
N ASP A 253 -4.31 22.81 10.99
CA ASP A 253 -5.68 23.24 11.34
C ASP A 253 -5.81 23.74 12.80
N GLY A 254 -4.74 23.69 13.61
CA GLY A 254 -4.77 24.09 15.01
C GLY A 254 -5.47 23.12 15.96
N LYS A 255 -5.73 21.87 15.51
CA LYS A 255 -6.42 20.83 16.30
C LYS A 255 -5.51 20.18 17.36
N CYS A 256 -4.20 20.24 17.19
CA CYS A 256 -3.21 19.68 18.10
C CYS A 256 -1.89 20.45 18.03
N THR A 257 -0.99 20.23 19.01
CA THR A 257 0.38 20.76 18.94
C THR A 257 1.24 19.92 17.99
N LEU A 258 2.40 20.47 17.55
CA LEU A 258 3.35 19.73 16.73
C LEU A 258 3.87 18.48 17.45
N GLU A 259 4.19 18.58 18.74
CA GLU A 259 4.64 17.44 19.55
C GLU A 259 3.58 16.33 19.61
N GLN A 260 2.30 16.73 19.74
CA GLN A 260 1.20 15.76 19.70
C GLN A 260 1.09 15.11 18.32
N ALA A 261 1.16 15.87 17.22
CA ALA A 261 1.16 15.34 15.87
C ALA A 261 2.28 14.32 15.64
N VAL A 262 3.51 14.62 16.04
CA VAL A 262 4.66 13.70 15.94
C VAL A 262 4.44 12.43 16.77
N THR A 263 3.89 12.56 17.97
CA THR A 263 3.54 11.42 18.85
C THR A 263 2.49 10.52 18.20
N ASP A 264 1.50 11.14 17.57
CA ASP A 264 0.44 10.44 16.86
C ASP A 264 0.96 9.74 15.59
N ILE A 265 1.86 10.37 14.84
CA ILE A 265 2.54 9.74 13.70
C ILE A 265 3.27 8.47 14.15
N LYS A 266 4.07 8.52 15.22
CA LYS A 266 4.76 7.35 15.79
C LYS A 266 3.76 6.25 16.17
N THR A 267 2.68 6.63 16.85
CA THR A 267 1.65 5.69 17.31
C THR A 267 0.89 5.05 16.15
N HIS A 268 0.46 5.83 15.18
CA HIS A 268 -0.28 5.35 14.02
C HIS A 268 0.60 4.51 13.11
N THR A 269 1.88 4.84 12.98
CA THR A 269 2.86 4.03 12.23
C THR A 269 3.07 2.66 12.90
N ARG A 270 3.19 2.58 14.24
CA ARG A 270 3.26 1.30 14.96
C ARG A 270 1.98 0.47 14.80
N ARG A 271 0.81 1.12 14.82
CA ARG A 271 -0.48 0.44 14.54
C ARG A 271 -0.55 -0.08 13.11
N TYR A 272 -0.04 0.70 12.15
CA TYR A 272 0.03 0.29 10.75
C TYR A 272 0.95 -0.93 10.59
N ALA A 273 2.14 -0.92 11.18
CA ALA A 273 3.07 -2.04 11.18
C ALA A 273 2.44 -3.33 11.74
N LYS A 274 1.65 -3.23 12.82
CA LYS A 274 0.90 -4.39 13.37
C LYS A 274 -0.10 -4.95 12.37
N ARG A 275 -0.86 -4.09 11.67
CA ARG A 275 -1.82 -4.54 10.65
C ARG A 275 -1.12 -5.24 9.49
N GLN A 276 0.03 -4.72 9.04
CA GLN A 276 0.84 -5.35 8.00
C GLN A 276 1.30 -6.76 8.44
N LEU A 277 1.85 -6.91 9.65
CA LEU A 277 2.26 -8.22 10.19
C LEU A 277 1.10 -9.21 10.26
N THR A 278 -0.09 -8.77 10.73
CA THR A 278 -1.28 -9.62 10.77
C THR A 278 -1.67 -10.12 9.39
N TRP A 279 -1.49 -9.30 8.35
CA TRP A 279 -1.76 -9.69 6.98
C TRP A 279 -0.72 -10.69 6.46
N PHE A 280 0.57 -10.36 6.54
CA PHE A 280 1.63 -11.19 5.95
C PHE A 280 1.72 -12.59 6.57
N LYS A 281 1.45 -12.74 7.85
CA LYS A 281 1.41 -14.05 8.55
C LYS A 281 0.46 -15.08 7.95
N ARG A 282 -0.45 -14.68 7.07
CA ARG A 282 -1.45 -15.59 6.50
C ARG A 282 -0.91 -16.45 5.36
N GLU A 283 0.01 -15.90 4.56
CA GLU A 283 0.42 -16.49 3.29
C GLU A 283 1.92 -16.40 3.01
N TYR A 284 2.68 -15.71 3.86
CA TYR A 284 4.09 -15.43 3.64
C TYR A 284 4.97 -16.15 4.65
N GLU A 285 6.10 -16.68 4.19
CA GLU A 285 7.12 -17.28 5.07
C GLU A 285 7.86 -16.18 5.85
N GLU A 286 8.04 -16.41 7.16
CA GLU A 286 8.69 -15.46 8.06
C GLU A 286 10.21 -15.53 7.96
N VAL A 287 10.85 -14.39 7.79
CA VAL A 287 12.31 -14.21 7.86
C VAL A 287 12.62 -13.25 9.01
N MET A 288 13.14 -13.78 10.10
CA MET A 288 13.58 -12.97 11.25
C MET A 288 14.91 -12.27 10.95
N ILE A 289 14.95 -10.96 11.17
CA ILE A 289 16.17 -10.15 11.09
C ILE A 289 16.50 -9.66 12.49
N PHE A 290 17.74 -9.81 12.89
CA PHE A 290 18.26 -9.26 14.14
C PHE A 290 19.25 -8.15 13.83
N SER A 291 19.29 -7.10 14.65
CA SER A 291 20.39 -6.13 14.62
C SER A 291 21.65 -6.79 15.13
N GLU A 292 22.75 -6.60 14.41
CA GLU A 292 24.09 -6.95 14.87
C GLU A 292 24.49 -6.05 16.03
#